data_8abde04879a373fb63af4b8f7760123d
#
_entry.id   8abde04879a373fb63af4b8f7760123d
#
_cell.length_a   1.000
_cell.length_b   1.000
_cell.length_c   1.000
_cell.angle_alpha   90.00
_cell.angle_beta   90.00
_cell.angle_gamma   90.00
#
_symmetry.space_group_name_H-M   'P 1'
#
loop_
_entity.id
_entity.type
_entity.pdbx_description
1 polymer ?
#
loop_
_entity_poly.entity_id
_entity_poly.type
_entity_poly.pdbx_seq_one_letter_code
_entity_poly.pdbx_strand_id
1 'polypeptide(L)'
;MIKVFLDTNVIIDLIADRKPFSKHVIEIFKHAEENSIHLFTSSHSIATAHYILKKYVAEKELREILLNLLAFLDVVPVDLDVIKKGLRSIHKDFEDAIQMFCASSIPGINYIVTRNTKDFKTSELVVLTPDEMCLKFK
;
A
#
# COMPACT_ATOMS: atom_id res chain seq x y z
N MET A 1 -3.32 -3.07 18.02
CA MET A 1 -3.72 -3.47 16.66
C MET A 1 -2.54 -3.33 15.73
N ILE A 2 -2.30 -4.33 14.89
CA ILE A 2 -1.22 -4.30 13.89
C ILE A 2 -1.55 -3.26 12.82
N LYS A 3 -0.58 -2.41 12.51
CA LYS A 3 -0.68 -1.37 11.49
C LYS A 3 0.17 -1.74 10.28
N VAL A 4 -0.45 -1.74 9.10
CA VAL A 4 0.15 -2.21 7.85
C VAL A 4 0.01 -1.16 6.77
N PHE A 5 1.12 -0.82 6.13
CA PHE A 5 1.14 0.08 4.97
C PHE A 5 1.21 -0.74 3.69
N LEU A 6 0.28 -0.48 2.77
CA LEU A 6 0.20 -1.20 1.49
C LEU A 6 0.83 -0.37 0.36
N ASP A 7 1.75 -0.98 -0.36
CA ASP A 7 2.34 -0.38 -1.57
C ASP A 7 1.34 -0.39 -2.73
N THR A 8 1.58 0.42 -3.74
CA THR A 8 0.71 0.61 -4.90
C THR A 8 0.35 -0.70 -5.60
N ASN A 9 1.32 -1.60 -5.80
CA ASN A 9 1.07 -2.87 -6.50
C ASN A 9 0.03 -3.75 -5.77
N VAL A 10 -0.03 -3.65 -4.45
CA VAL A 10 -1.01 -4.42 -3.65
C VAL A 10 -2.43 -3.92 -3.90
N ILE A 11 -2.59 -2.59 -3.97
CA ILE A 11 -3.89 -1.98 -4.30
C ILE A 11 -4.35 -2.40 -5.71
N ILE A 12 -3.42 -2.34 -6.68
CA ILE A 12 -3.71 -2.71 -8.07
C ILE A 12 -4.07 -4.20 -8.16
N ASP A 13 -3.35 -5.07 -7.45
CA ASP A 13 -3.63 -6.51 -7.46
C ASP A 13 -5.03 -6.83 -6.95
N LEU A 14 -5.49 -6.08 -5.94
CA LEU A 14 -6.83 -6.25 -5.42
C LEU A 14 -7.90 -5.86 -6.45
N ILE A 15 -7.78 -4.65 -7.00
CA ILE A 15 -8.78 -4.09 -7.91
C ILE A 15 -8.83 -4.85 -9.24
N ALA A 16 -7.66 -5.18 -9.79
CA ALA A 16 -7.54 -5.90 -11.06
C ALA A 16 -7.70 -7.42 -10.90
N ASP A 17 -7.83 -7.90 -9.67
CA ASP A 17 -7.90 -9.33 -9.36
C ASP A 17 -6.76 -10.12 -10.02
N ARG A 18 -5.54 -9.65 -9.82
CA ARG A 18 -4.35 -10.29 -10.42
C ARG A 18 -3.98 -11.57 -9.70
N LYS A 19 -4.25 -12.69 -10.34
CA LYS A 19 -3.90 -14.01 -9.79
C LYS A 19 -2.43 -14.34 -10.07
N PRO A 20 -1.74 -15.02 -9.15
CA PRO A 20 -2.23 -15.55 -7.87
C PRO A 20 -2.19 -14.56 -6.70
N PHE A 21 -1.81 -13.30 -6.95
CA PHE A 21 -1.53 -12.31 -5.89
C PHE A 21 -2.77 -11.83 -5.15
N SER A 22 -3.89 -11.65 -5.85
CA SER A 22 -5.12 -11.10 -5.28
C SER A 22 -5.67 -11.93 -4.12
N LYS A 23 -5.47 -13.23 -4.14
CA LYS A 23 -5.92 -14.13 -3.07
C LYS A 23 -5.45 -13.68 -1.69
N HIS A 24 -4.17 -13.37 -1.57
CA HIS A 24 -3.57 -12.95 -0.29
C HIS A 24 -3.98 -11.53 0.09
N VAL A 25 -4.12 -10.66 -0.90
CA VAL A 25 -4.57 -9.28 -0.65
C VAL A 25 -6.00 -9.27 -0.13
N ILE A 26 -6.88 -10.09 -0.72
CA ILE A 26 -8.26 -10.24 -0.25
C ILE A 26 -8.29 -10.68 1.22
N GLU A 27 -7.43 -11.63 1.60
CA GLU A 27 -7.35 -12.10 2.98
C GLU A 27 -6.94 -10.96 3.92
N ILE A 28 -5.97 -10.14 3.52
CA ILE A 28 -5.53 -8.97 4.30
C ILE A 28 -6.71 -8.01 4.52
N PHE A 29 -7.46 -7.70 3.46
CA PHE A 29 -8.62 -6.79 3.57
C PHE A 29 -9.75 -7.37 4.40
N LYS A 30 -9.94 -8.69 4.43
CA LYS A 30 -10.90 -9.33 5.33
C LYS A 30 -10.54 -9.09 6.79
N HIS A 31 -9.27 -9.19 7.14
CA HIS A 31 -8.82 -8.90 8.50
C HIS A 31 -9.03 -7.43 8.87
N ALA A 32 -8.86 -6.53 7.92
CA ALA A 32 -9.14 -5.10 8.14
C ALA A 32 -10.65 -4.87 8.35
N GLU A 33 -11.49 -5.54 7.57
CA GLU A 33 -12.94 -5.46 7.72
C GLU A 33 -13.41 -5.95 9.09
N GLU A 34 -12.74 -6.96 9.63
CA GLU A 34 -13.00 -7.51 10.95
C GLU A 34 -12.37 -6.69 12.09
N ASN A 35 -11.73 -5.56 11.76
CA ASN A 35 -11.04 -4.67 12.70
C ASN A 35 -9.89 -5.34 13.46
N SER A 36 -9.26 -6.37 12.88
CA SER A 36 -8.12 -7.03 13.50
C SER A 36 -6.79 -6.39 13.11
N ILE A 37 -6.76 -5.63 12.03
CA ILE A 37 -5.59 -4.86 11.59
C ILE A 37 -6.04 -3.50 11.07
N HIS A 38 -5.11 -2.55 11.04
CA HIS A 38 -5.35 -1.21 10.52
C HIS A 38 -4.50 -1.01 9.26
N LEU A 39 -5.16 -0.77 8.13
CA LEU A 39 -4.49 -0.60 6.84
C LEU A 39 -4.28 0.87 6.49
N PHE A 40 -3.14 1.14 5.84
CA PHE A 40 -2.76 2.46 5.34
C PHE A 40 -2.22 2.33 3.93
N THR A 41 -2.32 3.39 3.15
CA THR A 41 -1.56 3.56 1.91
C THR A 41 -1.27 5.04 1.74
N SER A 42 -0.54 5.42 0.69
CA SER A 42 -0.24 6.83 0.43
C SER A 42 -1.23 7.43 -0.56
N SER A 43 -1.35 8.76 -0.55
CA SER A 43 -2.09 9.47 -1.60
C SER A 43 -1.48 9.22 -2.98
N HIS A 44 -0.17 9.02 -3.06
CA HIS A 44 0.52 8.64 -4.29
C HIS A 44 0.03 7.29 -4.82
N SER A 45 -0.16 6.30 -3.94
CA SER A 45 -0.67 4.97 -4.33
C SER A 45 -2.06 5.04 -4.95
N ILE A 46 -2.95 5.85 -4.38
CA ILE A 46 -4.31 6.02 -4.90
C ILE A 46 -4.28 6.65 -6.30
N ALA A 47 -3.52 7.73 -6.46
CA ALA A 47 -3.39 8.42 -7.75
C ALA A 47 -2.75 7.53 -8.82
N THR A 48 -1.72 6.80 -8.46
CA THR A 48 -1.02 5.90 -9.39
C THR A 48 -1.90 4.70 -9.77
N ALA A 49 -2.62 4.12 -8.81
CA ALA A 49 -3.56 3.03 -9.10
C ALA A 49 -4.62 3.48 -10.09
N HIS A 50 -5.18 4.68 -9.90
CA HIS A 50 -6.14 5.25 -10.85
C HIS A 50 -5.51 5.39 -12.23
N TYR A 51 -4.32 5.98 -12.32
CA TYR A 51 -3.62 6.21 -13.58
C TYR A 51 -3.40 4.91 -14.36
N ILE A 52 -2.99 3.85 -13.67
CA ILE A 52 -2.73 2.55 -14.31
C ILE A 52 -4.04 1.86 -14.70
N LEU A 53 -5.01 1.83 -13.81
CA LEU A 53 -6.25 1.07 -14.00
C LEU A 53 -7.25 1.72 -14.95
N LYS A 54 -7.16 3.04 -15.19
CA LYS A 54 -8.08 3.72 -16.11
C LYS A 54 -8.00 3.21 -17.54
N LYS A 55 -6.95 2.47 -17.89
CA LYS A 55 -6.78 1.84 -19.20
C LYS A 55 -7.68 0.60 -19.35
N TYR A 56 -8.13 0.03 -18.25
CA TYR A 56 -8.84 -1.24 -18.21
C TYR A 56 -10.24 -1.15 -17.60
N VAL A 57 -10.50 -0.13 -16.80
CA VAL A 57 -11.75 0.04 -16.06
C VAL A 57 -12.35 1.40 -16.43
N ALA A 58 -13.66 1.45 -16.69
CA ALA A 58 -14.35 2.70 -16.99
C ALA A 58 -14.19 3.71 -15.85
N GLU A 59 -14.02 4.98 -16.21
CA GLU A 59 -13.70 6.04 -15.24
C GLU A 59 -14.69 6.10 -14.07
N LYS A 60 -15.98 6.06 -14.37
CA LYS A 60 -17.03 6.13 -13.33
C LYS A 60 -16.92 4.95 -12.35
N GLU A 61 -16.77 3.75 -12.89
CA GLU A 61 -16.64 2.53 -12.10
C GLU A 61 -15.38 2.56 -11.24
N LEU A 62 -14.26 2.98 -11.85
CA LEU A 62 -12.97 3.04 -11.13
C LEU A 62 -13.03 4.02 -9.96
N ARG A 63 -13.65 5.18 -10.13
CA ARG A 63 -13.81 6.14 -9.04
C ARG A 63 -14.64 5.56 -7.90
N GLU A 64 -15.70 4.83 -8.21
CA GLU A 64 -16.53 4.17 -7.21
C GLU A 64 -15.75 3.11 -6.45
N ILE A 65 -14.96 2.30 -7.17
CA ILE A 65 -14.11 1.26 -6.56
C ILE A 65 -13.11 1.88 -5.58
N LEU A 66 -12.41 2.94 -6.02
CA LEU A 66 -11.41 3.60 -5.17
C LEU A 66 -12.07 4.28 -3.96
N LEU A 67 -13.23 4.87 -4.16
CA LEU A 67 -13.96 5.50 -3.06
C LEU A 67 -14.39 4.46 -2.01
N ASN A 68 -14.87 3.30 -2.46
CA ASN A 68 -15.26 2.21 -1.57
C ASN A 68 -14.06 1.65 -0.80
N LEU A 69 -12.89 1.61 -1.45
CA LEU A 69 -11.66 1.16 -0.82
C LEU A 69 -11.31 1.99 0.42
N LEU A 70 -11.61 3.30 0.39
CA LEU A 70 -11.31 4.20 1.49
C LEU A 70 -12.08 3.88 2.78
N ALA A 71 -13.09 3.01 2.71
CA ALA A 71 -13.77 2.52 3.92
C ALA A 71 -12.91 1.55 4.72
N PHE A 72 -11.87 0.95 4.11
CA PHE A 72 -11.06 -0.10 4.71
C PHE A 72 -9.64 0.33 5.07
N LEU A 73 -9.21 1.51 4.64
CA LEU A 73 -7.86 1.98 4.91
C LEU A 73 -7.79 3.49 5.05
N ASP A 74 -6.73 3.95 5.72
CA ASP A 74 -6.42 5.37 5.82
C ASP A 74 -5.37 5.75 4.78
N VAL A 75 -5.45 6.99 4.31
CA VAL A 75 -4.52 7.52 3.31
C VAL A 75 -3.56 8.51 3.96
N VAL A 76 -2.26 8.24 3.83
CA VAL A 76 -1.20 9.13 4.31
C VAL A 76 -0.88 10.13 3.19
N PRO A 77 -0.98 11.43 3.44
CA PRO A 77 -0.69 12.41 2.40
C PRO A 77 0.81 12.45 2.08
N VAL A 78 1.12 12.56 0.80
CA VAL A 78 2.48 12.87 0.35
C VAL A 78 2.64 14.38 0.42
N ASP A 79 3.14 14.85 1.53
CA ASP A 79 3.33 16.28 1.79
C ASP A 79 4.75 16.74 1.42
N LEU A 80 5.01 18.03 1.61
CA LEU A 80 6.31 18.62 1.28
C LEU A 80 7.45 17.95 2.05
N ASP A 81 7.24 17.62 3.32
CA ASP A 81 8.25 16.98 4.14
C ASP A 81 8.64 15.60 3.59
N VAL A 82 7.66 14.80 3.21
CA VAL A 82 7.88 13.47 2.61
C VAL A 82 8.65 13.61 1.29
N ILE A 83 8.27 14.57 0.45
CA ILE A 83 8.94 14.83 -0.83
C ILE A 83 10.40 15.19 -0.61
N LYS A 84 10.66 16.11 0.31
CA LYS A 84 12.05 16.53 0.63
C LYS A 84 12.88 15.36 1.15
N LYS A 85 12.33 14.56 2.04
CA LYS A 85 13.03 13.39 2.58
C LYS A 85 13.34 12.40 1.47
N GLY A 86 12.39 12.15 0.58
CA GLY A 86 12.59 11.26 -0.56
C GLY A 86 13.71 11.73 -1.49
N LEU A 87 13.70 13.02 -1.83
CA LEU A 87 14.70 13.62 -2.72
C LEU A 87 16.10 13.63 -2.13
N ARG A 88 16.23 13.69 -0.80
CA ARG A 88 17.51 13.72 -0.08
C ARG A 88 17.98 12.33 0.32
N SER A 89 17.17 11.31 0.14
CA SER A 89 17.48 9.96 0.63
C SER A 89 18.52 9.25 -0.24
N ILE A 90 19.07 8.17 0.33
CA ILE A 90 19.99 7.26 -0.37
C ILE A 90 19.26 6.16 -1.13
N HIS A 91 17.92 6.09 -1.03
CA HIS A 91 17.14 5.08 -1.74
C HIS A 91 17.19 5.35 -3.24
N LYS A 92 17.40 4.30 -4.04
CA LYS A 92 17.61 4.44 -5.48
C LYS A 92 16.40 4.96 -6.22
N ASP A 93 15.21 4.49 -5.86
CA ASP A 93 13.97 4.87 -6.53
C ASP A 93 13.22 5.88 -5.67
N PHE A 94 12.90 7.03 -6.28
CA PHE A 94 12.23 8.12 -5.59
C PHE A 94 10.81 7.74 -5.15
N GLU A 95 10.05 7.03 -5.99
CA GLU A 95 8.68 6.62 -5.64
C GLU A 95 8.68 5.65 -4.48
N ASP A 96 9.63 4.72 -4.44
CA ASP A 96 9.78 3.79 -3.32
C ASP A 96 10.18 4.53 -2.05
N ALA A 97 11.06 5.54 -2.17
CA ALA A 97 11.45 6.38 -1.04
C ALA A 97 10.23 7.11 -0.46
N ILE A 98 9.36 7.66 -1.30
CA ILE A 98 8.12 8.31 -0.87
C ILE A 98 7.26 7.33 -0.07
N GLN A 99 7.11 6.10 -0.55
CA GLN A 99 6.32 5.07 0.15
C GLN A 99 6.93 4.75 1.51
N MET A 100 8.25 4.59 1.59
CA MET A 100 8.93 4.33 2.86
C MET A 100 8.75 5.46 3.87
N PHE A 101 8.87 6.71 3.43
CA PHE A 101 8.70 7.85 4.33
C PHE A 101 7.24 8.08 4.73
N CYS A 102 6.29 7.81 3.85
CA CYS A 102 4.87 7.81 4.22
C CYS A 102 4.59 6.77 5.30
N ALA A 103 5.07 5.55 5.10
CA ALA A 103 4.90 4.48 6.09
C ALA A 103 5.53 4.86 7.43
N SER A 104 6.76 5.38 7.40
CA SER A 104 7.49 5.77 8.62
C SER A 104 6.82 6.91 9.38
N SER A 105 5.99 7.71 8.73
CA SER A 105 5.28 8.82 9.39
C SER A 105 4.10 8.34 10.23
N ILE A 106 3.70 7.09 10.10
CA ILE A 106 2.56 6.53 10.84
C ILE A 106 3.03 6.07 12.23
N PRO A 107 2.49 6.65 13.32
CA PRO A 107 2.88 6.21 14.66
C PRO A 107 2.55 4.75 14.89
N GLY A 108 3.54 3.97 15.32
CA GLY A 108 3.33 2.56 15.64
C GLY A 108 3.19 1.63 14.43
N ILE A 109 3.59 2.08 13.23
CA ILE A 109 3.54 1.23 12.04
C ILE A 109 4.39 -0.05 12.24
N ASN A 110 3.84 -1.18 11.82
CA ASN A 110 4.50 -2.47 11.98
C ASN A 110 5.15 -2.98 10.69
N TYR A 111 4.43 -2.91 9.57
CA TYR A 111 4.89 -3.53 8.32
C TYR A 111 4.58 -2.67 7.10
N ILE A 112 5.44 -2.80 6.09
CA ILE A 112 5.14 -2.43 4.70
C ILE A 112 4.85 -3.73 3.96
N VAL A 113 3.76 -3.78 3.21
CA VAL A 113 3.42 -4.93 2.36
C VAL A 113 3.56 -4.54 0.90
N THR A 114 4.38 -5.28 0.17
CA THR A 114 4.64 -5.06 -1.26
C THR A 114 5.04 -6.39 -1.92
N ARG A 115 4.77 -6.52 -3.22
CA ARG A 115 5.30 -7.66 -3.97
C ARG A 115 6.79 -7.49 -4.32
N ASN A 116 7.28 -6.25 -4.32
CA ASN A 116 8.65 -5.91 -4.74
C ASN A 116 9.54 -5.66 -3.53
N THR A 117 9.69 -6.64 -2.68
CA THR A 117 10.49 -6.49 -1.44
C THR A 117 11.94 -6.09 -1.71
N LYS A 118 12.49 -6.46 -2.87
CA LYS A 118 13.84 -6.06 -3.27
C LYS A 118 14.02 -4.55 -3.35
N ASP A 119 12.99 -3.83 -3.80
CA ASP A 119 13.04 -2.39 -3.96
C ASP A 119 12.96 -1.66 -2.63
N PHE A 120 12.59 -2.38 -1.56
CA PHE A 120 12.43 -1.84 -0.22
C PHE A 120 13.48 -2.35 0.76
N LYS A 121 14.54 -3.00 0.28
CA LYS A 121 15.57 -3.59 1.15
C LYS A 121 16.32 -2.57 2.01
N THR A 122 16.29 -1.29 1.65
CA THR A 122 16.89 -0.20 2.42
C THR A 122 15.91 0.41 3.43
N SER A 123 14.71 -0.14 3.55
CA SER A 123 13.70 0.30 4.53
C SER A 123 14.14 -0.01 5.95
N GLU A 124 13.85 0.92 6.88
CA GLU A 124 14.02 0.69 8.32
C GLU A 124 12.88 -0.15 8.90
N LEU A 125 11.76 -0.24 8.18
CA LEU A 125 10.60 -1.03 8.59
C LEU A 125 10.69 -2.44 8.03
N VAL A 126 10.03 -3.37 8.69
CA VAL A 126 9.92 -4.75 8.20
C VAL A 126 9.01 -4.76 6.97
N VAL A 127 9.53 -5.33 5.88
CA VAL A 127 8.83 -5.41 4.59
C VAL A 127 8.45 -6.86 4.30
N LEU A 128 7.18 -7.09 4.01
CA LEU A 128 6.63 -8.43 3.76
C LEU A 128 5.89 -8.45 2.42
N THR A 129 5.89 -9.60 1.78
CA THR A 129 4.98 -9.87 0.65
C THR A 129 3.57 -10.13 1.20
N PRO A 130 2.50 -10.01 0.36
CA PRO A 130 1.15 -10.30 0.83
C PRO A 130 0.98 -11.69 1.44
N ASP A 131 1.60 -12.72 0.86
CA ASP A 131 1.54 -14.08 1.38
C ASP A 131 2.27 -14.20 2.72
N GLU A 132 3.44 -13.55 2.88
CA GLU A 132 4.14 -13.49 4.16
C GLU A 132 3.31 -12.78 5.23
N MET A 133 2.63 -11.69 4.86
CA MET A 133 1.73 -10.99 5.79
C MET A 133 0.61 -11.90 6.27
N CYS A 134 0.02 -12.70 5.38
CA CYS A 134 -1.04 -13.63 5.74
C CYS A 134 -0.59 -14.67 6.77
N LEU A 135 0.68 -15.05 6.77
CA LEU A 135 1.23 -15.97 7.77
C LEU A 135 1.22 -15.37 9.18
N LYS A 136 1.20 -14.05 9.30
CA LYS A 136 1.15 -13.37 10.60
C LYS A 136 -0.21 -13.49 11.28
N PHE A 137 -1.25 -13.88 10.54
CA PHE A 137 -2.60 -14.04 11.08
C PHE A 137 -2.83 -15.43 11.67
N LYS A 138 -1.89 -16.33 11.52
CA LYS A 138 -2.01 -17.74 11.96
C LYS A 138 -1.30 -18.01 13.28
#